data_2cdff5bd6a5a7a49ecb5b302cfb37cb2
#
_entry.id   2cdff5bd6a5a7a49ecb5b302cfb37cb2
#
_cell.length_a   1.000
_cell.length_b   1.000
_cell.length_c   1.000
_cell.angle_alpha   90.00
_cell.angle_beta   90.00
_cell.angle_gamma   90.00
#
_symmetry.space_group_name_H-M   'P 1'
#
loop_
_entity.id
_entity.type
_entity.pdbx_description
1 polymer ?
#
loop_
_entity_poly.entity_id
_entity_poly.type
_entity_poly.pdbx_seq_one_letter_code
_entity_poly.pdbx_strand_id
1 'polypeptide(L)'
;MIDRSLRIAMISEHASPLAVLGGEDAGGQNVYVAELSRHLAALGHVVDVFTRRDDPNLPPVVAWLPGVRVVHLPAGPPEPLKKDLLFPEMPRFRDALLAFVRRDGAVYDVVHAHFWMSGWVACEAAPALQAPVVQTFHALGAIKRLHQGTADTSPPERHDVEQRILNEAAAIVATCPAERDDLHAHYRTRPERVHIVPCGVDVERFRPLPRDEARASLGLPPHEPVVVYVGRVLPRKGIDTIIRGVAELRRRTGLRARLLVVGGEREDARPTDNLEIRRLLRVAADEGVADQVRFEGQRPQDDLSRYYSAADVFATTPWYEPFGMTPLEAMACQTPVVASRVGGHQFTVVDGATGYLVPPRDPAALAAALERVLRDPVLRDQMGAAGRARTLAHFTWERVAGQVA
;
A
#
# COMPACT_ATOMS: atom_id res chain seq x y z
N MET A 1 -5.23 16.40 -21.84
CA MET A 1 -3.91 16.68 -21.20
C MET A 1 -3.82 18.19 -20.97
N ILE A 2 -3.50 18.60 -19.75
CA ILE A 2 -3.29 20.02 -19.44
C ILE A 2 -1.93 20.38 -20.05
N ASP A 3 -1.94 21.29 -21.03
CA ASP A 3 -0.73 21.73 -21.77
C ASP A 3 0.13 22.74 -20.94
N ARG A 4 -0.15 22.83 -19.63
CA ARG A 4 0.47 23.79 -18.70
C ARG A 4 1.15 23.03 -17.56
N SER A 5 2.40 23.40 -17.25
CA SER A 5 3.07 22.97 -16.03
C SER A 5 2.33 23.50 -14.78
N LEU A 6 1.98 22.62 -13.88
CA LEU A 6 1.35 22.93 -12.59
C LEU A 6 2.39 22.93 -11.47
N ARG A 7 2.21 23.78 -10.46
CA ARG A 7 2.91 23.69 -9.19
C ARG A 7 1.98 23.10 -8.13
N ILE A 8 2.34 21.96 -7.58
CA ILE A 8 1.51 21.12 -6.72
C ILE A 8 2.05 21.17 -5.29
N ALA A 9 1.21 21.57 -4.33
CA ALA A 9 1.48 21.35 -2.91
C ALA A 9 0.95 19.98 -2.52
N MET A 10 1.83 19.00 -2.36
CA MET A 10 1.47 17.66 -1.93
C MET A 10 1.65 17.54 -0.42
N ILE A 11 0.56 17.31 0.33
CA ILE A 11 0.60 17.22 1.79
C ILE A 11 0.51 15.75 2.21
N SER A 12 1.50 15.28 2.95
CA SER A 12 1.56 13.94 3.52
C SER A 12 2.27 14.00 4.89
N GLU A 13 1.51 14.33 5.92
CA GLU A 13 2.02 14.73 7.22
C GLU A 13 2.88 13.67 7.91
N HIS A 14 2.56 12.36 7.77
CA HIS A 14 3.28 11.26 8.41
C HIS A 14 3.99 10.30 7.44
N ALA A 15 3.64 10.34 6.16
CA ALA A 15 4.18 9.42 5.15
C ALA A 15 5.13 10.15 4.20
N SER A 16 6.34 10.45 4.70
CA SER A 16 7.40 11.06 3.91
C SER A 16 7.81 10.16 2.72
N PRO A 17 8.01 10.72 1.51
CA PRO A 17 8.55 9.96 0.38
C PRO A 17 10.00 9.51 0.59
N LEU A 18 10.71 10.10 1.56
CA LEU A 18 12.09 9.76 1.90
C LEU A 18 12.19 8.69 3.01
N ALA A 19 11.07 8.27 3.58
CA ALA A 19 11.07 7.28 4.67
C ALA A 19 11.53 5.91 4.18
N VAL A 20 12.31 5.23 5.02
CA VAL A 20 12.65 3.81 4.81
C VAL A 20 11.41 2.97 5.05
N LEU A 21 11.01 2.19 4.05
CA LEU A 21 9.81 1.35 4.13
C LEU A 21 9.98 0.21 5.13
N GLY A 22 8.88 -0.20 5.76
CA GLY A 22 8.82 -1.34 6.67
C GLY A 22 8.74 -1.00 8.14
N GLY A 23 8.84 0.28 8.52
CA GLY A 23 8.50 0.75 9.87
C GLY A 23 7.00 0.61 10.18
N GLU A 24 6.63 0.81 11.44
CA GLU A 24 5.25 0.62 11.95
C GLU A 24 4.22 1.41 11.13
N ASP A 25 4.54 2.65 10.72
CA ASP A 25 3.68 3.53 9.94
C ASP A 25 4.17 3.75 8.49
N ALA A 26 5.33 3.19 8.09
CA ALA A 26 5.82 3.29 6.72
C ALA A 26 5.24 2.17 5.83
N GLY A 27 4.57 2.54 4.75
CA GLY A 27 3.87 1.56 3.90
C GLY A 27 3.41 2.13 2.56
N GLY A 28 2.28 1.64 2.08
CA GLY A 28 1.76 1.98 0.75
C GLY A 28 1.58 3.46 0.46
N GLN A 29 1.22 4.28 1.46
CA GLN A 29 1.10 5.72 1.27
C GLN A 29 2.45 6.38 0.98
N ASN A 30 3.54 5.96 1.64
CA ASN A 30 4.89 6.48 1.36
C ASN A 30 5.29 6.20 -0.09
N VAL A 31 5.06 4.96 -0.56
CA VAL A 31 5.32 4.57 -1.96
C VAL A 31 4.46 5.40 -2.91
N TYR A 32 3.15 5.54 -2.61
CA TYR A 32 2.23 6.30 -3.44
C TYR A 32 2.68 7.76 -3.60
N VAL A 33 2.99 8.44 -2.49
CA VAL A 33 3.45 9.84 -2.50
C VAL A 33 4.77 9.97 -3.25
N ALA A 34 5.71 9.05 -3.02
CA ALA A 34 7.01 9.05 -3.68
C ALA A 34 6.87 8.90 -5.20
N GLU A 35 6.18 7.86 -5.64
CA GLU A 35 6.07 7.54 -7.06
C GLU A 35 5.17 8.53 -7.81
N LEU A 36 4.07 8.97 -7.20
CA LEU A 36 3.23 10.00 -7.80
C LEU A 36 4.01 11.31 -7.99
N SER A 37 4.77 11.77 -6.97
CA SER A 37 5.59 12.97 -7.07
C SER A 37 6.63 12.87 -8.20
N ARG A 38 7.33 11.72 -8.29
CA ARG A 38 8.31 11.43 -9.34
C ARG A 38 7.71 11.54 -10.73
N HIS A 39 6.56 10.89 -10.95
CA HIS A 39 5.94 10.81 -12.26
C HIS A 39 5.21 12.10 -12.65
N LEU A 40 4.64 12.84 -11.70
CA LEU A 40 4.14 14.19 -11.97
C LEU A 40 5.26 15.14 -12.40
N ALA A 41 6.43 15.06 -11.76
CA ALA A 41 7.60 15.84 -12.18
C ALA A 41 8.12 15.41 -13.56
N ALA A 42 8.08 14.11 -13.88
CA ALA A 42 8.41 13.61 -15.22
C ALA A 42 7.44 14.11 -16.31
N LEU A 43 6.20 14.43 -15.96
CA LEU A 43 5.21 15.10 -16.82
C LEU A 43 5.43 16.63 -16.93
N GLY A 44 6.46 17.17 -16.28
CA GLY A 44 6.80 18.59 -16.32
C GLY A 44 6.16 19.44 -15.23
N HIS A 45 5.50 18.85 -14.24
CA HIS A 45 4.97 19.57 -13.07
C HIS A 45 6.04 19.80 -12.00
N VAL A 46 5.81 20.78 -11.11
CA VAL A 46 6.66 21.04 -9.95
C VAL A 46 5.93 20.61 -8.69
N VAL A 47 6.56 19.77 -7.88
CA VAL A 47 5.93 19.18 -6.69
C VAL A 47 6.72 19.55 -5.43
N ASP A 48 6.07 20.18 -4.47
CA ASP A 48 6.59 20.40 -3.13
C ASP A 48 5.83 19.45 -2.17
N VAL A 49 6.53 18.44 -1.62
CA VAL A 49 5.94 17.49 -0.68
C VAL A 49 6.15 18.01 0.74
N PHE A 50 5.06 18.32 1.43
CA PHE A 50 5.07 18.78 2.81
C PHE A 50 4.86 17.62 3.77
N THR A 51 5.81 17.39 4.65
CA THR A 51 5.77 16.32 5.67
C THR A 51 6.23 16.86 7.02
N ARG A 52 5.88 16.17 8.10
CA ARG A 52 6.30 16.56 9.44
C ARG A 52 7.79 16.26 9.63
N ARG A 53 8.49 17.16 10.33
CA ARG A 53 9.84 16.95 10.78
C ARG A 53 9.83 16.05 12.01
N ASP A 54 10.23 14.81 11.86
CA ASP A 54 10.22 13.76 12.88
C ASP A 54 11.61 13.33 13.37
N ASP A 55 12.66 14.03 12.89
CA ASP A 55 14.04 13.91 13.36
C ASP A 55 14.66 15.32 13.36
N PRO A 56 15.31 15.75 14.46
CA PRO A 56 15.95 17.07 14.55
C PRO A 56 17.09 17.27 13.54
N ASN A 57 17.65 16.20 13.01
CA ASN A 57 18.73 16.24 12.04
C ASN A 57 18.25 16.41 10.59
N LEU A 58 16.95 16.25 10.32
CA LEU A 58 16.41 16.44 8.98
C LEU A 58 16.54 17.91 8.54
N PRO A 59 17.08 18.17 7.33
CA PRO A 59 17.12 19.51 6.79
C PRO A 59 15.70 20.03 6.53
N PRO A 60 15.46 21.36 6.65
CA PRO A 60 14.13 21.92 6.40
C PRO A 60 13.59 21.65 5.00
N VAL A 61 14.47 21.60 4.00
CA VAL A 61 14.12 21.34 2.58
C VAL A 61 15.18 20.41 1.98
N VAL A 62 14.69 19.39 1.28
CA VAL A 62 15.53 18.47 0.48
C VAL A 62 15.13 18.62 -0.99
N ALA A 63 16.06 19.02 -1.85
CA ALA A 63 15.91 18.89 -3.30
C ALA A 63 16.09 17.41 -3.66
N TRP A 64 14.97 16.68 -3.74
CA TRP A 64 15.02 15.22 -3.84
C TRP A 64 15.24 14.72 -5.26
N LEU A 65 14.44 15.24 -6.19
CA LEU A 65 14.50 14.91 -7.62
C LEU A 65 14.34 16.20 -8.45
N PRO A 66 14.74 16.23 -9.72
CA PRO A 66 14.39 17.33 -10.60
C PRO A 66 12.87 17.60 -10.56
N GLY A 67 12.48 18.81 -10.22
CA GLY A 67 11.08 19.21 -10.08
C GLY A 67 10.40 18.79 -8.77
N VAL A 68 11.07 18.10 -7.84
CA VAL A 68 10.49 17.67 -6.56
C VAL A 68 11.34 18.14 -5.36
N ARG A 69 10.70 18.83 -4.42
CA ARG A 69 11.27 19.15 -3.11
C ARG A 69 10.48 18.47 -2.00
N VAL A 70 11.16 18.04 -0.95
CA VAL A 70 10.54 17.59 0.30
C VAL A 70 10.78 18.62 1.37
N VAL A 71 9.72 19.13 1.96
CA VAL A 71 9.73 20.20 2.97
C VAL A 71 9.35 19.61 4.32
N HIS A 72 10.28 19.61 5.28
CA HIS A 72 10.07 19.12 6.64
C HIS A 72 9.57 20.24 7.52
N LEU A 73 8.28 20.19 7.88
CA LEU A 73 7.62 21.22 8.68
C LEU A 73 7.67 20.90 10.18
N PRO A 74 8.00 21.89 11.04
CA PRO A 74 7.95 21.69 12.48
C PRO A 74 6.47 21.65 12.95
N ALA A 75 6.09 20.51 13.51
CA ALA A 75 4.77 20.30 14.11
C ALA A 75 4.90 19.29 15.25
N GLY A 76 4.86 19.77 16.49
CA GLY A 76 5.16 19.00 17.68
C GLY A 76 6.66 18.69 17.84
N PRO A 77 7.02 17.73 18.71
CA PRO A 77 8.40 17.35 18.93
C PRO A 77 9.04 16.71 17.67
N PRO A 78 10.32 16.97 17.40
CA PRO A 78 11.00 16.41 16.23
C PRO A 78 11.44 14.95 16.48
N GLU A 79 10.48 14.08 16.74
CA GLU A 79 10.65 12.64 16.97
C GLU A 79 9.51 11.85 16.34
N PRO A 80 9.67 10.55 16.09
CA PRO A 80 8.60 9.70 15.59
C PRO A 80 7.43 9.67 16.60
N LEU A 81 6.23 9.99 16.12
CA LEU A 81 4.99 9.90 16.90
C LEU A 81 4.07 8.86 16.26
N LYS A 82 3.35 8.11 17.09
CA LYS A 82 2.31 7.20 16.58
C LYS A 82 1.25 8.00 15.82
N LYS A 83 0.89 7.52 14.65
CA LYS A 83 -0.03 8.19 13.74
C LYS A 83 -1.34 8.64 14.39
N ASP A 84 -1.94 7.79 15.24
CA ASP A 84 -3.20 8.09 15.91
C ASP A 84 -3.08 9.22 16.99
N LEU A 85 -1.85 9.68 17.30
CA LEU A 85 -1.56 10.79 18.22
C LEU A 85 -1.17 12.09 17.49
N LEU A 86 -1.14 12.11 16.16
CA LEU A 86 -0.64 13.25 15.39
C LEU A 86 -1.67 14.36 15.18
N PHE A 87 -2.96 14.07 15.23
CA PHE A 87 -4.00 15.05 14.91
C PHE A 87 -3.92 16.36 15.70
N PRO A 88 -3.60 16.36 17.02
CA PRO A 88 -3.42 17.60 17.80
C PRO A 88 -2.30 18.52 17.28
N GLU A 89 -1.34 18.00 16.52
CA GLU A 89 -0.24 18.77 15.94
C GLU A 89 -0.58 19.39 14.57
N MET A 90 -1.72 19.05 13.99
CA MET A 90 -2.09 19.53 12.62
C MET A 90 -2.30 21.04 12.53
N PRO A 91 -2.81 21.76 13.54
CA PRO A 91 -2.84 23.23 13.52
C PRO A 91 -1.43 23.83 13.39
N ARG A 92 -0.44 23.30 14.12
CA ARG A 92 0.95 23.75 14.01
C ARG A 92 1.56 23.43 12.64
N PHE A 93 1.22 22.25 12.09
CA PHE A 93 1.65 21.87 10.74
C PHE A 93 1.10 22.83 9.69
N ARG A 94 -0.20 23.18 9.74
CA ARG A 94 -0.83 24.19 8.89
C ARG A 94 -0.12 25.54 8.98
N ASP A 95 0.12 26.03 10.19
CA ASP A 95 0.75 27.33 10.40
C ASP A 95 2.18 27.36 9.87
N ALA A 96 2.94 26.28 10.06
CA ALA A 96 4.29 26.10 9.52
C ALA A 96 4.27 26.05 7.98
N LEU A 97 3.30 25.35 7.37
CA LEU A 97 3.10 25.31 5.93
C LEU A 97 2.85 26.72 5.38
N LEU A 98 1.90 27.45 5.94
CA LEU A 98 1.58 28.80 5.49
C LEU A 98 2.76 29.77 5.70
N ALA A 99 3.51 29.64 6.79
CA ALA A 99 4.71 30.44 7.02
C ALA A 99 5.82 30.12 6.01
N PHE A 100 6.00 28.84 5.66
CA PHE A 100 6.93 28.40 4.62
C PHE A 100 6.55 29.00 3.27
N VAL A 101 5.31 28.84 2.84
CA VAL A 101 4.82 29.33 1.54
C VAL A 101 5.00 30.85 1.41
N ARG A 102 4.64 31.62 2.44
CA ARG A 102 4.86 33.07 2.45
C ARG A 102 6.34 33.45 2.30
N ARG A 103 7.23 32.73 2.96
CA ARG A 103 8.68 33.00 2.90
C ARG A 103 9.30 32.56 1.56
N ASP A 104 8.87 31.42 1.03
CA ASP A 104 9.36 30.87 -0.25
C ASP A 104 8.81 31.65 -1.47
N GLY A 105 7.68 32.34 -1.31
CA GLY A 105 6.99 33.06 -2.39
C GLY A 105 6.33 32.14 -3.42
N ALA A 106 6.16 30.85 -3.10
CA ALA A 106 5.54 29.87 -4.00
C ALA A 106 4.04 30.13 -4.15
N VAL A 107 3.54 30.02 -5.38
CA VAL A 107 2.11 29.99 -5.70
C VAL A 107 1.79 28.61 -6.21
N TYR A 108 0.79 27.95 -5.62
CA TYR A 108 0.36 26.61 -5.99
C TYR A 108 -0.92 26.66 -6.82
N ASP A 109 -0.97 25.84 -7.86
CA ASP A 109 -2.15 25.66 -8.70
C ASP A 109 -3.17 24.70 -8.06
N VAL A 110 -2.67 23.74 -7.22
CA VAL A 110 -3.49 22.73 -6.55
C VAL A 110 -2.81 22.27 -5.26
N VAL A 111 -3.62 21.89 -4.26
CA VAL A 111 -3.19 21.22 -3.04
C VAL A 111 -3.69 19.79 -3.09
N HIS A 112 -2.80 18.80 -3.16
CA HIS A 112 -3.15 17.38 -3.13
C HIS A 112 -2.81 16.80 -1.76
N ALA A 113 -3.82 16.42 -1.00
CA ALA A 113 -3.68 15.91 0.35
C ALA A 113 -3.82 14.38 0.40
N HIS A 114 -2.96 13.75 1.17
CA HIS A 114 -2.90 12.30 1.35
C HIS A 114 -3.16 11.93 2.79
N PHE A 115 -4.23 11.19 3.04
CA PHE A 115 -4.77 10.84 4.34
C PHE A 115 -5.63 11.97 4.96
N TRP A 116 -6.46 11.61 5.95
CA TRP A 116 -7.46 12.52 6.50
C TRP A 116 -6.89 13.73 7.26
N MET A 117 -5.74 13.57 7.95
CA MET A 117 -5.08 14.66 8.67
C MET A 117 -4.50 15.70 7.70
N SER A 118 -3.84 15.25 6.64
CA SER A 118 -3.39 16.13 5.55
C SER A 118 -4.58 16.81 4.85
N GLY A 119 -5.70 16.10 4.70
CA GLY A 119 -6.93 16.68 4.15
C GLY A 119 -7.48 17.81 5.02
N TRP A 120 -7.47 17.63 6.34
CA TRP A 120 -7.83 18.70 7.26
C TRP A 120 -6.91 19.92 7.10
N VAL A 121 -5.60 19.71 7.05
CA VAL A 121 -4.60 20.77 6.85
C VAL A 121 -4.83 21.48 5.52
N ALA A 122 -5.09 20.74 4.44
CA ALA A 122 -5.33 21.28 3.12
C ALA A 122 -6.56 22.19 3.09
N CYS A 123 -7.69 21.73 3.65
CA CYS A 123 -8.92 22.53 3.74
C CYS A 123 -8.71 23.81 4.55
N GLU A 124 -8.01 23.73 5.69
CA GLU A 124 -7.68 24.91 6.51
C GLU A 124 -6.74 25.90 5.80
N ALA A 125 -5.80 25.40 4.99
CA ALA A 125 -4.82 26.23 4.30
C ALA A 125 -5.33 26.77 2.95
N ALA A 126 -6.29 26.11 2.31
CA ALA A 126 -6.77 26.43 0.96
C ALA A 126 -7.18 27.91 0.76
N PRO A 127 -7.91 28.57 1.69
CA PRO A 127 -8.27 29.97 1.53
C PRO A 127 -7.06 30.90 1.41
N ALA A 128 -6.00 30.62 2.19
CA ALA A 128 -4.77 31.42 2.17
C ALA A 128 -3.88 31.10 0.96
N LEU A 129 -3.92 29.85 0.47
CA LEU A 129 -3.19 29.40 -0.71
C LEU A 129 -3.91 29.75 -2.02
N GLN A 130 -5.20 30.07 -1.96
CA GLN A 130 -6.08 30.30 -3.13
C GLN A 130 -6.02 29.17 -4.16
N ALA A 131 -5.90 27.91 -3.70
CA ALA A 131 -5.76 26.74 -4.54
C ALA A 131 -6.82 25.67 -4.18
N PRO A 132 -7.39 24.97 -5.17
CA PRO A 132 -8.34 23.89 -4.94
C PRO A 132 -7.66 22.71 -4.24
N VAL A 133 -8.44 21.99 -3.43
CA VAL A 133 -7.99 20.79 -2.72
C VAL A 133 -8.42 19.53 -3.47
N VAL A 134 -7.47 18.64 -3.70
CA VAL A 134 -7.69 17.25 -4.12
C VAL A 134 -7.35 16.34 -2.94
N GLN A 135 -8.20 15.37 -2.64
CA GLN A 135 -8.00 14.46 -1.51
C GLN A 135 -7.88 12.99 -1.95
N THR A 136 -6.87 12.29 -1.46
CA THR A 136 -6.75 10.82 -1.49
C THR A 136 -6.70 10.31 -0.06
N PHE A 137 -7.69 9.49 0.36
CA PHE A 137 -7.78 9.05 1.76
C PHE A 137 -6.83 7.91 2.13
N HIS A 138 -6.48 7.02 1.20
CA HIS A 138 -5.68 5.80 1.41
C HIS A 138 -6.30 4.77 2.37
N ALA A 139 -7.11 5.21 3.32
CA ALA A 139 -7.87 4.36 4.24
C ALA A 139 -8.96 5.21 4.89
N LEU A 140 -10.20 4.74 4.84
CA LEU A 140 -11.37 5.39 5.44
C LEU A 140 -11.55 4.98 6.90
N GLY A 141 -11.86 5.93 7.76
CA GLY A 141 -12.11 5.69 9.18
C GLY A 141 -13.31 4.79 9.42
N ALA A 142 -14.40 4.99 8.69
CA ALA A 142 -15.59 4.15 8.79
C ALA A 142 -15.28 2.67 8.50
N ILE A 143 -14.49 2.39 7.46
CA ILE A 143 -14.11 1.03 7.08
C ILE A 143 -13.14 0.42 8.11
N LYS A 144 -12.17 1.20 8.61
CA LYS A 144 -11.28 0.75 9.69
C LYS A 144 -12.10 0.34 10.92
N ARG A 145 -13.05 1.17 11.34
CA ARG A 145 -13.93 0.92 12.49
C ARG A 145 -14.82 -0.30 12.28
N LEU A 146 -15.39 -0.47 11.07
CA LEU A 146 -16.24 -1.61 10.73
C LEU A 146 -15.49 -2.95 10.90
N HIS A 147 -14.20 -3.01 10.49
CA HIS A 147 -13.43 -4.24 10.51
C HIS A 147 -12.63 -4.48 11.80
N GLN A 148 -12.27 -3.43 12.53
CA GLN A 148 -11.47 -3.52 13.75
C GLN A 148 -12.31 -3.38 15.04
N GLY A 149 -13.51 -2.79 14.96
CA GLY A 149 -14.37 -2.59 16.13
C GLY A 149 -13.66 -1.82 17.25
N THR A 150 -13.64 -2.40 18.44
CA THR A 150 -12.98 -1.82 19.64
C THR A 150 -11.45 -1.76 19.55
N ALA A 151 -10.83 -2.45 18.60
CA ALA A 151 -9.38 -2.37 18.36
C ALA A 151 -8.99 -1.17 17.46
N ASP A 152 -9.96 -0.41 16.97
CA ASP A 152 -9.70 0.84 16.25
C ASP A 152 -9.27 1.93 17.23
N THR A 153 -8.02 2.40 17.10
CA THR A 153 -7.40 3.45 17.92
C THR A 153 -7.50 4.85 17.30
N SER A 154 -8.23 4.98 16.19
CA SER A 154 -8.42 6.27 15.52
C SER A 154 -9.13 7.27 16.45
N PRO A 155 -8.73 8.56 16.43
CA PRO A 155 -9.42 9.59 17.17
C PRO A 155 -10.92 9.66 16.80
N PRO A 156 -11.81 9.94 17.78
CA PRO A 156 -13.26 9.96 17.53
C PRO A 156 -13.67 11.00 16.49
N GLU A 157 -12.95 12.10 16.37
CA GLU A 157 -13.20 13.20 15.42
C GLU A 157 -12.95 12.81 13.97
N ARG A 158 -12.25 11.71 13.71
CA ARG A 158 -11.82 11.31 12.37
C ARG A 158 -12.96 11.27 11.36
N HIS A 159 -14.10 10.69 11.74
CA HIS A 159 -15.24 10.60 10.84
C HIS A 159 -15.79 11.97 10.42
N ASP A 160 -15.93 12.90 11.39
CA ASP A 160 -16.45 14.23 11.14
C ASP A 160 -15.47 15.06 10.29
N VAL A 161 -14.16 14.88 10.53
CA VAL A 161 -13.12 15.50 9.71
C VAL A 161 -13.13 14.96 8.28
N GLU A 162 -13.23 13.65 8.09
CA GLU A 162 -13.36 13.04 6.76
C GLU A 162 -14.62 13.55 6.04
N GLN A 163 -15.76 13.66 6.74
CA GLN A 163 -16.98 14.25 6.17
C GLN A 163 -16.81 15.72 5.79
N ARG A 164 -16.11 16.51 6.60
CA ARG A 164 -15.80 17.90 6.27
C ARG A 164 -14.93 18.00 5.01
N ILE A 165 -13.87 17.18 4.89
CA ILE A 165 -13.01 17.14 3.71
C ILE A 165 -13.83 16.83 2.45
N LEU A 166 -14.74 15.84 2.52
CA LEU A 166 -15.62 15.47 1.41
C LEU A 166 -16.55 16.62 0.97
N ASN A 167 -16.93 17.50 1.88
CA ASN A 167 -17.76 18.68 1.58
C ASN A 167 -16.94 19.80 0.92
N GLU A 168 -15.69 20.01 1.36
CA GLU A 168 -14.86 21.16 1.00
C GLU A 168 -13.93 20.90 -0.19
N ALA A 169 -13.40 19.66 -0.34
CA ALA A 169 -12.50 19.33 -1.42
C ALA A 169 -13.15 19.48 -2.81
N ALA A 170 -12.37 19.98 -3.76
CA ALA A 170 -12.80 20.14 -5.15
C ALA A 170 -12.92 18.78 -5.85
N ALA A 171 -12.03 17.83 -5.53
CA ALA A 171 -12.06 16.47 -6.05
C ALA A 171 -11.54 15.46 -5.02
N ILE A 172 -12.06 14.23 -5.10
CA ILE A 172 -11.67 13.10 -4.29
C ILE A 172 -11.13 12.01 -5.22
N VAL A 173 -9.95 11.52 -4.95
CA VAL A 173 -9.36 10.38 -5.63
C VAL A 173 -9.64 9.13 -4.82
N ALA A 174 -10.53 8.28 -5.32
CA ALA A 174 -10.74 6.91 -4.82
C ALA A 174 -9.82 5.96 -5.60
N THR A 175 -9.09 5.10 -4.90
CA THR A 175 -8.09 4.22 -5.54
C THR A 175 -8.71 3.02 -6.26
N CYS A 176 -9.98 2.70 -5.97
CA CYS A 176 -10.71 1.63 -6.62
C CYS A 176 -12.23 1.85 -6.53
N PRO A 177 -13.04 1.11 -7.33
CA PRO A 177 -14.50 1.18 -7.23
C PRO A 177 -15.04 0.89 -5.83
N ALA A 178 -14.46 -0.06 -5.11
CA ALA A 178 -14.89 -0.39 -3.74
C ALA A 178 -14.71 0.80 -2.78
N GLU A 179 -13.61 1.55 -2.86
CA GLU A 179 -13.40 2.74 -2.05
C GLU A 179 -14.42 3.85 -2.38
N ARG A 180 -14.75 4.05 -3.67
CA ARG A 180 -15.83 4.96 -4.07
C ARG A 180 -17.17 4.53 -3.46
N ASP A 181 -17.49 3.24 -3.53
CA ASP A 181 -18.75 2.70 -3.01
C ASP A 181 -18.81 2.82 -1.47
N ASP A 182 -17.68 2.60 -0.78
CA ASP A 182 -17.53 2.84 0.66
C ASP A 182 -17.74 4.31 1.03
N LEU A 183 -17.19 5.24 0.23
CA LEU A 183 -17.42 6.67 0.41
C LEU A 183 -18.91 7.02 0.31
N HIS A 184 -19.62 6.45 -0.67
CA HIS A 184 -21.06 6.68 -0.83
C HIS A 184 -21.92 6.01 0.26
N ALA A 185 -21.47 4.87 0.77
CA ALA A 185 -22.21 4.11 1.78
C ALA A 185 -22.09 4.73 3.18
N HIS A 186 -20.93 5.30 3.51
CA HIS A 186 -20.60 5.70 4.89
C HIS A 186 -20.52 7.21 5.10
N TYR A 187 -20.50 8.00 4.01
CA TYR A 187 -20.41 9.45 4.06
C TYR A 187 -21.38 10.12 3.09
N ARG A 188 -21.69 11.39 3.35
CA ARG A 188 -22.41 12.23 2.39
C ARG A 188 -21.42 12.72 1.35
N THR A 189 -21.46 12.18 0.16
CA THR A 189 -20.56 12.49 -0.95
C THR A 189 -21.29 13.19 -2.08
N ARG A 190 -20.52 13.88 -2.92
CA ARG A 190 -20.96 14.39 -4.23
C ARG A 190 -20.35 13.49 -5.29
N PRO A 191 -21.14 12.60 -5.94
CA PRO A 191 -20.61 11.59 -6.85
C PRO A 191 -19.75 12.17 -7.97
N GLU A 192 -20.09 13.36 -8.46
CA GLU A 192 -19.38 14.06 -9.52
C GLU A 192 -17.97 14.54 -9.13
N ARG A 193 -17.65 14.56 -7.83
CA ARG A 193 -16.32 14.89 -7.32
C ARG A 193 -15.45 13.68 -7.01
N VAL A 194 -16.00 12.47 -7.07
CA VAL A 194 -15.26 11.23 -6.75
C VAL A 194 -14.77 10.58 -8.04
N HIS A 195 -13.47 10.58 -8.23
CA HIS A 195 -12.80 10.03 -9.40
C HIS A 195 -12.02 8.77 -9.03
N ILE A 196 -12.11 7.73 -9.85
CA ILE A 196 -11.35 6.50 -9.62
C ILE A 196 -10.02 6.62 -10.34
N VAL A 197 -8.93 6.71 -9.57
CA VAL A 197 -7.55 6.67 -10.07
C VAL A 197 -6.77 5.64 -9.23
N PRO A 198 -6.35 4.51 -9.82
CA PRO A 198 -5.73 3.43 -9.08
C PRO A 198 -4.34 3.81 -8.53
N CYS A 199 -3.80 2.99 -7.63
CA CYS A 199 -2.37 3.02 -7.36
C CYS A 199 -1.60 2.40 -8.52
N GLY A 200 -0.35 2.83 -8.68
CA GLY A 200 0.57 2.28 -9.66
C GLY A 200 1.52 1.25 -9.08
N VAL A 201 2.29 0.64 -9.96
CA VAL A 201 3.45 -0.19 -9.64
C VAL A 201 4.62 0.19 -10.56
N ASP A 202 5.83 0.16 -10.02
CA ASP A 202 7.07 0.35 -10.79
C ASP A 202 7.40 -0.96 -11.53
N VAL A 203 7.10 -0.99 -12.83
CA VAL A 203 7.26 -2.18 -13.68
C VAL A 203 8.70 -2.45 -14.11
N GLU A 204 9.61 -1.52 -13.89
CA GLU A 204 11.05 -1.71 -14.09
C GLU A 204 11.68 -2.38 -12.86
N ARG A 205 11.27 -1.98 -11.66
CA ARG A 205 11.65 -2.61 -10.40
C ARG A 205 11.00 -3.98 -10.25
N PHE A 206 9.68 -4.08 -10.46
CA PHE A 206 8.90 -5.32 -10.37
C PHE A 206 8.78 -5.93 -11.76
N ARG A 207 9.74 -6.75 -12.12
CA ARG A 207 9.81 -7.46 -13.41
C ARG A 207 10.11 -8.93 -13.19
N PRO A 208 9.73 -9.81 -14.14
CA PRO A 208 10.08 -11.21 -14.06
C PRO A 208 11.58 -11.41 -14.07
N LEU A 209 12.08 -12.27 -13.19
CA LEU A 209 13.44 -12.77 -13.18
C LEU A 209 13.41 -14.26 -13.55
N PRO A 210 14.52 -14.83 -14.08
CA PRO A 210 14.62 -16.28 -14.30
C PRO A 210 14.35 -17.02 -12.97
N ARG A 211 13.34 -17.88 -13.00
CA ARG A 211 12.82 -18.54 -11.79
C ARG A 211 13.88 -19.36 -11.05
N ASP A 212 14.68 -20.11 -11.80
CA ASP A 212 15.72 -20.97 -11.22
C ASP A 212 16.80 -20.14 -10.54
N GLU A 213 17.18 -19.00 -11.12
CA GLU A 213 18.13 -18.06 -10.53
C GLU A 213 17.55 -17.42 -9.25
N ALA A 214 16.29 -16.99 -9.30
CA ALA A 214 15.58 -16.44 -8.16
C ALA A 214 15.51 -17.47 -7.01
N ARG A 215 15.16 -18.73 -7.31
CA ARG A 215 15.12 -19.82 -6.33
C ARG A 215 16.50 -20.13 -5.74
N ALA A 216 17.52 -20.25 -6.58
CA ALA A 216 18.88 -20.49 -6.14
C ALA A 216 19.38 -19.39 -5.18
N SER A 217 19.10 -18.12 -5.49
CA SER A 217 19.49 -16.97 -4.66
C SER A 217 18.82 -16.96 -3.28
N LEU A 218 17.65 -17.62 -3.13
CA LEU A 218 16.90 -17.74 -1.89
C LEU A 218 17.11 -19.10 -1.19
N GLY A 219 17.99 -19.97 -1.73
CA GLY A 219 18.24 -21.32 -1.20
C GLY A 219 17.00 -22.22 -1.28
N LEU A 220 16.18 -22.05 -2.30
CA LEU A 220 14.95 -22.84 -2.50
C LEU A 220 15.23 -24.01 -3.46
N PRO A 221 14.70 -25.23 -3.17
CA PRO A 221 14.78 -26.35 -4.11
C PRO A 221 14.05 -26.02 -5.43
N PRO A 222 14.60 -26.47 -6.59
CA PRO A 222 14.04 -26.15 -7.91
C PRO A 222 12.58 -26.55 -8.11
N HIS A 223 12.16 -27.67 -7.53
CA HIS A 223 10.83 -28.27 -7.76
C HIS A 223 9.88 -28.17 -6.55
N GLU A 224 10.30 -27.55 -5.46
CA GLU A 224 9.42 -27.36 -4.30
C GLU A 224 8.34 -26.30 -4.64
N PRO A 225 7.05 -26.60 -4.41
CA PRO A 225 6.00 -25.60 -4.55
C PRO A 225 6.21 -24.45 -3.56
N VAL A 226 6.16 -23.21 -4.04
CA VAL A 226 6.42 -22.00 -3.24
C VAL A 226 5.23 -21.05 -3.29
N VAL A 227 4.69 -20.77 -2.11
CA VAL A 227 3.73 -19.68 -1.86
C VAL A 227 4.48 -18.51 -1.22
N VAL A 228 4.30 -17.29 -1.70
CA VAL A 228 4.90 -16.12 -1.09
C VAL A 228 3.80 -15.16 -0.59
N TYR A 229 4.02 -14.59 0.58
CA TYR A 229 3.32 -13.43 1.11
C TYR A 229 4.32 -12.28 1.24
N VAL A 230 3.95 -11.08 0.83
CA VAL A 230 4.75 -9.87 1.01
C VAL A 230 3.89 -8.78 1.65
N GLY A 231 4.35 -8.19 2.75
CA GLY A 231 3.65 -7.11 3.42
C GLY A 231 3.89 -7.04 4.91
N ARG A 232 3.24 -6.08 5.56
CA ARG A 232 3.33 -5.93 7.02
C ARG A 232 2.75 -7.15 7.75
N VAL A 233 3.42 -7.59 8.79
CA VAL A 233 2.95 -8.71 9.63
C VAL A 233 2.03 -8.14 10.72
N LEU A 234 0.73 -8.13 10.43
CA LEU A 234 -0.34 -7.62 11.30
C LEU A 234 -1.52 -8.59 11.26
N PRO A 235 -2.29 -8.74 12.38
CA PRO A 235 -3.42 -9.66 12.44
C PRO A 235 -4.42 -9.51 11.29
N ARG A 236 -4.77 -8.25 10.94
CA ARG A 236 -5.72 -7.96 9.86
C ARG A 236 -5.25 -8.38 8.46
N LYS A 237 -3.96 -8.66 8.28
CA LYS A 237 -3.39 -9.14 7.00
C LYS A 237 -3.66 -10.63 6.77
N GLY A 238 -4.16 -11.35 7.78
CA GLY A 238 -4.68 -12.70 7.63
C GLY A 238 -3.64 -13.75 7.29
N ILE A 239 -2.37 -13.57 7.70
CA ILE A 239 -1.29 -14.53 7.42
C ILE A 239 -1.59 -15.89 8.05
N ASP A 240 -2.30 -15.93 9.17
CA ASP A 240 -2.80 -17.15 9.78
C ASP A 240 -3.76 -17.93 8.86
N THR A 241 -4.56 -17.24 8.06
CA THR A 241 -5.39 -17.88 7.03
C THR A 241 -4.53 -18.54 5.96
N ILE A 242 -3.40 -17.92 5.57
CA ILE A 242 -2.47 -18.50 4.60
C ILE A 242 -1.81 -19.75 5.18
N ILE A 243 -1.33 -19.70 6.43
CA ILE A 243 -0.72 -20.84 7.12
C ILE A 243 -1.70 -22.01 7.20
N ARG A 244 -2.95 -21.77 7.63
CA ARG A 244 -4.00 -22.78 7.67
C ARG A 244 -4.37 -23.29 6.28
N GLY A 245 -4.36 -22.44 5.26
CA GLY A 245 -4.60 -22.84 3.88
C GLY A 245 -3.52 -23.77 3.34
N VAL A 246 -2.24 -23.53 3.66
CA VAL A 246 -1.13 -24.44 3.32
C VAL A 246 -1.26 -25.78 4.06
N ALA A 247 -1.67 -25.75 5.32
CA ALA A 247 -1.93 -26.97 6.10
C ALA A 247 -3.10 -27.76 5.52
N GLU A 248 -4.20 -27.11 5.15
CA GLU A 248 -5.36 -27.74 4.51
C GLU A 248 -5.01 -28.32 3.15
N LEU A 249 -4.23 -27.62 2.34
CA LEU A 249 -3.70 -28.13 1.07
C LEU A 249 -2.95 -29.43 1.27
N ARG A 250 -2.05 -29.48 2.26
CA ARG A 250 -1.30 -30.69 2.60
C ARG A 250 -2.22 -31.82 3.06
N ARG A 251 -3.18 -31.55 3.93
CA ARG A 251 -4.13 -32.57 4.43
C ARG A 251 -4.96 -33.18 3.31
N ARG A 252 -5.45 -32.35 2.39
CA ARG A 252 -6.34 -32.79 1.30
C ARG A 252 -5.62 -33.52 0.19
N THR A 253 -4.41 -33.12 -0.12
CA THR A 253 -3.76 -33.49 -1.39
C THR A 253 -2.40 -34.16 -1.23
N GLY A 254 -1.82 -34.13 -0.04
CA GLY A 254 -0.45 -34.54 0.23
C GLY A 254 0.61 -33.56 -0.29
N LEU A 255 0.19 -32.47 -1.01
CA LEU A 255 1.11 -31.49 -1.58
C LEU A 255 1.72 -30.64 -0.47
N ARG A 256 3.05 -30.65 -0.38
CA ARG A 256 3.79 -29.79 0.54
C ARG A 256 4.24 -28.53 -0.20
N ALA A 257 3.77 -27.39 0.24
CA ALA A 257 4.18 -26.10 -0.29
C ALA A 257 4.94 -25.31 0.79
N ARG A 258 6.06 -24.70 0.41
CA ARG A 258 6.77 -23.75 1.27
C ARG A 258 6.06 -22.43 1.26
N LEU A 259 5.82 -21.85 2.43
CA LEU A 259 5.32 -20.49 2.58
C LEU A 259 6.47 -19.57 2.99
N LEU A 260 6.76 -18.57 2.15
CA LEU A 260 7.67 -17.48 2.47
C LEU A 260 6.86 -16.30 2.94
N VAL A 261 7.12 -15.81 4.15
CA VAL A 261 6.51 -14.60 4.72
C VAL A 261 7.55 -13.49 4.72
N VAL A 262 7.42 -12.55 3.77
CA VAL A 262 8.35 -11.43 3.61
C VAL A 262 7.76 -10.16 4.21
N GLY A 263 8.45 -9.58 5.18
CA GLY A 263 8.04 -8.40 5.93
C GLY A 263 8.03 -8.64 7.44
N GLY A 264 7.59 -7.65 8.20
CA GLY A 264 7.65 -7.69 9.66
C GLY A 264 8.88 -6.94 10.19
N GLU A 265 9.61 -7.55 11.09
CA GLU A 265 10.79 -6.95 11.73
C GLU A 265 11.97 -6.81 10.78
N ARG A 266 12.91 -5.93 11.15
CA ARG A 266 14.18 -5.76 10.44
C ARG A 266 14.93 -7.10 10.35
N GLU A 267 15.79 -7.23 9.36
CA GLU A 267 16.54 -8.46 9.08
C GLU A 267 17.41 -8.93 10.26
N ASP A 268 17.88 -7.97 11.08
CA ASP A 268 18.72 -8.19 12.27
C ASP A 268 17.91 -8.48 13.55
N ALA A 269 16.58 -8.30 13.52
CA ALA A 269 15.72 -8.58 14.67
C ALA A 269 15.40 -10.07 14.77
N ARG A 270 15.33 -10.59 16.01
CA ARG A 270 14.85 -11.97 16.20
C ARG A 270 13.37 -12.04 15.87
N PRO A 271 12.92 -12.98 15.02
CA PRO A 271 11.49 -13.13 14.68
C PRO A 271 10.58 -13.24 15.93
N THR A 272 11.13 -13.76 17.02
CA THR A 272 10.43 -13.95 18.30
C THR A 272 10.19 -12.65 19.09
N ASP A 273 10.77 -11.53 18.71
CA ASP A 273 10.54 -10.24 19.40
C ASP A 273 9.19 -9.63 19.02
N ASN A 274 8.66 -9.98 17.85
CA ASN A 274 7.34 -9.55 17.39
C ASN A 274 6.23 -10.48 17.90
N LEU A 275 5.23 -9.91 18.58
CA LEU A 275 4.09 -10.67 19.14
C LEU A 275 3.28 -11.40 18.09
N GLU A 276 3.06 -10.78 16.93
CA GLU A 276 2.28 -11.38 15.86
C GLU A 276 3.06 -12.52 15.18
N ILE A 277 4.35 -12.37 14.95
CA ILE A 277 5.19 -13.45 14.41
C ILE A 277 5.18 -14.65 15.39
N ARG A 278 5.30 -14.40 16.70
CA ARG A 278 5.19 -15.48 17.70
C ARG A 278 3.83 -16.19 17.65
N ARG A 279 2.75 -15.42 17.46
CA ARG A 279 1.40 -16.01 17.28
C ARG A 279 1.34 -16.88 16.03
N LEU A 280 1.87 -16.39 14.91
CA LEU A 280 1.88 -17.10 13.64
C LEU A 280 2.74 -18.36 13.67
N LEU A 281 3.90 -18.34 14.36
CA LEU A 281 4.74 -19.54 14.57
C LEU A 281 3.99 -20.62 15.36
N ARG A 282 3.20 -20.22 16.38
CA ARG A 282 2.34 -21.17 17.10
C ARG A 282 1.26 -21.75 16.20
N VAL A 283 0.58 -20.91 15.40
CA VAL A 283 -0.40 -21.40 14.42
C VAL A 283 0.24 -22.42 13.47
N ALA A 284 1.44 -22.16 12.97
CA ALA A 284 2.15 -23.10 12.09
C ALA A 284 2.49 -24.42 12.77
N ALA A 285 2.86 -24.37 14.05
CA ALA A 285 3.14 -25.56 14.87
C ALA A 285 1.86 -26.38 15.14
N ASP A 286 0.78 -25.71 15.55
CA ASP A 286 -0.51 -26.34 15.86
C ASP A 286 -1.12 -27.00 14.61
N GLU A 287 -0.93 -26.39 13.42
CA GLU A 287 -1.37 -26.95 12.13
C GLU A 287 -0.38 -27.99 11.55
N GLY A 288 0.76 -28.24 12.21
CA GLY A 288 1.75 -29.23 11.80
C GLY A 288 2.54 -28.86 10.56
N VAL A 289 2.67 -27.57 10.23
CA VAL A 289 3.37 -27.04 9.03
C VAL A 289 4.52 -26.10 9.36
N ALA A 290 5.01 -26.11 10.58
CA ALA A 290 6.10 -25.24 11.01
C ALA A 290 7.36 -25.34 10.13
N ASP A 291 7.66 -26.52 9.62
CA ASP A 291 8.78 -26.80 8.72
C ASP A 291 8.58 -26.28 7.29
N GLN A 292 7.36 -25.90 6.94
CA GLN A 292 7.01 -25.32 5.63
C GLN A 292 6.93 -23.79 5.66
N VAL A 293 6.91 -23.15 6.83
CA VAL A 293 6.76 -21.68 6.96
C VAL A 293 8.11 -21.07 7.28
N ARG A 294 8.55 -20.11 6.46
CA ARG A 294 9.80 -19.37 6.63
C ARG A 294 9.51 -17.86 6.67
N PHE A 295 9.86 -17.23 7.78
CA PHE A 295 9.80 -15.77 7.94
C PHE A 295 11.11 -15.18 7.46
N GLU A 296 11.04 -14.33 6.44
CA GLU A 296 12.21 -13.73 5.78
C GLU A 296 12.63 -12.39 6.40
N GLY A 297 11.78 -11.81 7.27
CA GLY A 297 11.98 -10.46 7.76
C GLY A 297 11.70 -9.40 6.70
N GLN A 298 12.01 -8.15 7.05
CA GLN A 298 11.88 -7.01 6.16
C GLN A 298 12.96 -7.08 5.07
N ARG A 299 12.57 -6.83 3.81
CA ARG A 299 13.47 -6.78 2.67
C ARG A 299 13.35 -5.46 1.94
N PRO A 300 14.45 -4.94 1.35
CA PRO A 300 14.42 -3.80 0.45
C PRO A 300 13.47 -4.06 -0.73
N GLN A 301 12.80 -3.01 -1.23
CA GLN A 301 11.90 -3.17 -2.38
C GLN A 301 12.59 -3.78 -3.61
N ASP A 302 13.86 -3.42 -3.85
CA ASP A 302 14.63 -3.92 -4.98
C ASP A 302 14.89 -5.43 -4.93
N ASP A 303 14.79 -6.03 -3.74
CA ASP A 303 14.92 -7.48 -3.55
C ASP A 303 13.61 -8.24 -3.77
N LEU A 304 12.46 -7.57 -3.70
CA LEU A 304 11.16 -8.26 -3.71
C LEU A 304 10.86 -8.98 -5.01
N SER A 305 11.38 -8.49 -6.16
CA SER A 305 11.22 -9.17 -7.45
C SER A 305 11.76 -10.61 -7.44
N ARG A 306 12.81 -10.90 -6.64
CA ARG A 306 13.34 -12.26 -6.47
C ARG A 306 12.34 -13.16 -5.75
N TYR A 307 11.69 -12.66 -4.70
CA TYR A 307 10.69 -13.42 -3.95
C TYR A 307 9.45 -13.71 -4.78
N TYR A 308 8.95 -12.72 -5.51
CA TYR A 308 7.82 -12.91 -6.42
C TYR A 308 8.17 -13.90 -7.53
N SER A 309 9.31 -13.72 -8.22
CA SER A 309 9.72 -14.58 -9.34
C SER A 309 10.07 -16.00 -8.92
N ALA A 310 10.56 -16.23 -7.70
CA ALA A 310 10.83 -17.55 -7.16
C ALA A 310 9.54 -18.34 -6.82
N ALA A 311 8.44 -17.64 -6.55
CA ALA A 311 7.19 -18.24 -6.11
C ALA A 311 6.37 -18.82 -7.28
N ASP A 312 5.55 -19.83 -6.96
CA ASP A 312 4.52 -20.34 -7.86
C ASP A 312 3.26 -19.52 -7.78
N VAL A 313 2.99 -18.91 -6.62
CA VAL A 313 1.81 -18.11 -6.36
C VAL A 313 2.07 -17.12 -5.23
N PHE A 314 1.57 -15.93 -5.39
CA PHE A 314 1.49 -14.94 -4.31
C PHE A 314 0.13 -15.07 -3.61
N ALA A 315 0.14 -15.17 -2.29
CA ALA A 315 -1.07 -15.28 -1.47
C ALA A 315 -1.21 -14.10 -0.52
N THR A 316 -2.40 -13.48 -0.47
CA THR A 316 -2.71 -12.38 0.44
C THR A 316 -4.17 -12.45 0.88
N THR A 317 -4.43 -12.54 2.19
CA THR A 317 -5.76 -12.80 2.73
C THR A 317 -6.19 -11.80 3.81
N PRO A 318 -6.04 -10.47 3.57
CA PRO A 318 -6.47 -9.47 4.55
C PRO A 318 -7.98 -9.52 4.79
N TRP A 319 -8.40 -9.03 5.96
CA TRP A 319 -9.82 -8.88 6.29
C TRP A 319 -10.47 -7.73 5.52
N TYR A 320 -9.70 -6.69 5.26
CA TYR A 320 -10.01 -5.57 4.37
C TYR A 320 -8.70 -5.00 3.81
N GLU A 321 -8.76 -4.46 2.60
CA GLU A 321 -7.63 -3.85 1.91
C GLU A 321 -8.13 -2.68 1.05
N PRO A 322 -7.73 -1.44 1.33
CA PRO A 322 -8.17 -0.29 0.55
C PRO A 322 -7.87 -0.45 -0.94
N PHE A 323 -6.65 -0.81 -1.29
CA PHE A 323 -6.27 -1.06 -2.68
C PHE A 323 -5.50 -2.37 -2.87
N GLY A 324 -4.35 -2.56 -2.19
CA GLY A 324 -3.49 -3.74 -2.33
C GLY A 324 -2.46 -3.59 -3.45
N MET A 325 -1.34 -2.93 -3.17
CA MET A 325 -0.25 -2.78 -4.15
C MET A 325 0.53 -4.07 -4.38
N THR A 326 0.71 -4.89 -3.34
CA THR A 326 1.48 -6.14 -3.44
C THR A 326 0.94 -7.17 -4.45
N PRO A 327 -0.37 -7.31 -4.69
CA PRO A 327 -0.88 -8.05 -5.85
C PRO A 327 -0.40 -7.52 -7.20
N LEU A 328 -0.30 -6.19 -7.36
CA LEU A 328 0.23 -5.60 -8.60
C LEU A 328 1.71 -5.89 -8.77
N GLU A 329 2.50 -5.83 -7.70
CA GLU A 329 3.93 -6.18 -7.69
C GLU A 329 4.13 -7.64 -8.11
N ALA A 330 3.33 -8.57 -7.54
CA ALA A 330 3.36 -9.98 -7.91
C ALA A 330 2.99 -10.19 -9.38
N MET A 331 1.89 -9.58 -9.84
CA MET A 331 1.47 -9.65 -11.26
C MET A 331 2.50 -9.02 -12.19
N ALA A 332 3.15 -7.92 -11.81
CA ALA A 332 4.25 -7.32 -12.58
C ALA A 332 5.42 -8.29 -12.74
N CYS A 333 5.68 -9.15 -11.75
CA CYS A 333 6.68 -10.23 -11.79
C CYS A 333 6.17 -11.53 -12.44
N GLN A 334 5.00 -11.53 -13.11
CA GLN A 334 4.35 -12.71 -13.70
C GLN A 334 4.00 -13.81 -12.68
N THR A 335 3.76 -13.44 -11.44
CA THR A 335 3.35 -14.38 -10.40
C THR A 335 1.84 -14.28 -10.21
N PRO A 336 1.08 -15.37 -10.41
CA PRO A 336 -0.37 -15.38 -10.22
C PRO A 336 -0.74 -15.10 -8.75
N VAL A 337 -1.91 -14.54 -8.55
CA VAL A 337 -2.36 -14.06 -7.24
C VAL A 337 -3.51 -14.90 -6.71
N VAL A 338 -3.44 -15.32 -5.45
CA VAL A 338 -4.62 -15.78 -4.70
C VAL A 338 -4.87 -14.80 -3.56
N ALA A 339 -5.98 -14.09 -3.63
CA ALA A 339 -6.29 -13.01 -2.70
C ALA A 339 -7.69 -13.16 -2.09
N SER A 340 -7.89 -12.61 -0.89
CA SER A 340 -9.25 -12.47 -0.36
C SER A 340 -10.05 -11.47 -1.19
N ARG A 341 -11.35 -11.76 -1.39
CA ARG A 341 -12.33 -10.97 -2.14
C ARG A 341 -12.77 -9.76 -1.31
N VAL A 342 -11.87 -8.80 -1.13
CA VAL A 342 -12.10 -7.58 -0.33
C VAL A 342 -11.53 -6.35 -1.03
N GLY A 343 -12.22 -5.23 -0.88
CA GLY A 343 -11.76 -3.89 -1.30
C GLY A 343 -11.11 -3.88 -2.68
N GLY A 344 -9.93 -3.29 -2.77
CA GLY A 344 -9.20 -3.13 -4.01
C GLY A 344 -8.72 -4.42 -4.67
N HIS A 345 -8.65 -5.55 -3.94
CA HIS A 345 -8.32 -6.85 -4.56
C HIS A 345 -9.32 -7.24 -5.65
N GLN A 346 -10.61 -6.92 -5.47
CA GLN A 346 -11.66 -7.18 -6.46
C GLN A 346 -11.50 -6.37 -7.75
N PHE A 347 -10.73 -5.30 -7.68
CA PHE A 347 -10.41 -4.46 -8.82
C PHE A 347 -9.09 -4.83 -9.48
N THR A 348 -8.07 -5.16 -8.68
CA THR A 348 -6.73 -5.48 -9.19
C THR A 348 -6.67 -6.88 -9.78
N VAL A 349 -7.27 -7.89 -9.14
CA VAL A 349 -7.26 -9.29 -9.55
C VAL A 349 -8.52 -9.62 -10.34
N VAL A 350 -8.36 -10.18 -11.54
CA VAL A 350 -9.46 -10.74 -12.34
C VAL A 350 -9.59 -12.21 -12.02
N ASP A 351 -10.68 -12.57 -11.31
CA ASP A 351 -10.93 -13.93 -10.84
C ASP A 351 -10.96 -14.94 -11.99
N GLY A 352 -10.17 -16.00 -11.89
CA GLY A 352 -10.01 -17.03 -12.92
C GLY A 352 -9.10 -16.65 -14.09
N ALA A 353 -8.64 -15.39 -14.20
CA ALA A 353 -7.80 -14.93 -15.31
C ALA A 353 -6.39 -14.51 -14.87
N THR A 354 -6.26 -13.66 -13.86
CA THR A 354 -4.95 -13.22 -13.32
C THR A 354 -4.62 -13.85 -11.98
N GLY A 355 -5.54 -14.65 -11.44
CA GLY A 355 -5.45 -15.31 -10.16
C GLY A 355 -6.83 -15.74 -9.67
N TYR A 356 -6.95 -15.98 -8.37
CA TYR A 356 -8.23 -16.33 -7.75
C TYR A 356 -8.59 -15.41 -6.59
N LEU A 357 -9.89 -15.11 -6.45
CA LEU A 357 -10.45 -14.38 -5.34
C LEU A 357 -11.24 -15.36 -4.44
N VAL A 358 -10.84 -15.47 -3.17
CA VAL A 358 -11.45 -16.37 -2.19
C VAL A 358 -12.16 -15.57 -1.08
N PRO A 359 -13.15 -16.13 -0.38
CA PRO A 359 -13.73 -15.47 0.79
C PRO A 359 -12.65 -15.14 1.84
N PRO A 360 -12.74 -13.98 2.53
CA PRO A 360 -11.82 -13.68 3.60
C PRO A 360 -11.98 -14.68 4.76
N ARG A 361 -10.88 -14.99 5.46
CA ARG A 361 -10.84 -15.92 6.60
C ARG A 361 -11.32 -17.35 6.27
N ASP A 362 -11.18 -17.78 5.00
CA ASP A 362 -11.54 -19.12 4.54
C ASP A 362 -10.30 -19.91 4.07
N PRO A 363 -9.63 -20.65 4.97
CA PRO A 363 -8.47 -21.49 4.62
C PRO A 363 -8.78 -22.60 3.62
N ALA A 364 -10.02 -23.13 3.62
CA ALA A 364 -10.41 -24.23 2.72
C ALA A 364 -10.54 -23.73 1.28
N ALA A 365 -11.20 -22.58 1.07
CA ALA A 365 -11.26 -21.93 -0.24
C ALA A 365 -9.87 -21.54 -0.74
N LEU A 366 -9.01 -21.01 0.16
CA LEU A 366 -7.64 -20.67 -0.17
C LEU A 366 -6.86 -21.93 -0.61
N ALA A 367 -6.94 -23.03 0.14
CA ALA A 367 -6.29 -24.30 -0.21
C ALA A 367 -6.72 -24.81 -1.59
N ALA A 368 -8.02 -24.74 -1.90
CA ALA A 368 -8.54 -25.14 -3.20
C ALA A 368 -7.99 -24.28 -4.36
N ALA A 369 -7.87 -22.97 -4.16
CA ALA A 369 -7.30 -22.06 -5.14
C ALA A 369 -5.78 -22.31 -5.32
N LEU A 370 -5.04 -22.48 -4.21
CA LEU A 370 -3.61 -22.83 -4.23
C LEU A 370 -3.38 -24.14 -4.97
N GLU A 371 -4.18 -25.19 -4.70
CA GLU A 371 -4.08 -26.48 -5.38
C GLU A 371 -4.15 -26.36 -6.89
N ARG A 372 -5.11 -25.58 -7.40
CA ARG A 372 -5.28 -25.36 -8.85
C ARG A 372 -4.05 -24.77 -9.50
N VAL A 373 -3.48 -23.73 -8.88
CA VAL A 373 -2.31 -23.03 -9.43
C VAL A 373 -1.05 -23.90 -9.32
N LEU A 374 -0.87 -24.59 -8.18
CA LEU A 374 0.35 -25.37 -7.90
C LEU A 374 0.42 -26.67 -8.69
N ARG A 375 -0.72 -27.27 -9.06
CA ARG A 375 -0.78 -28.54 -9.81
C ARG A 375 -0.78 -28.35 -11.33
N ASP A 376 -1.06 -27.14 -11.81
CA ASP A 376 -1.14 -26.86 -13.25
C ASP A 376 -0.15 -25.75 -13.64
N PRO A 377 1.06 -26.12 -14.07
CA PRO A 377 2.07 -25.16 -14.51
C PRO A 377 1.62 -24.31 -15.70
N VAL A 378 0.80 -24.87 -16.60
CA VAL A 378 0.30 -24.15 -17.78
C VAL A 378 -0.66 -23.05 -17.34
N LEU A 379 -1.62 -23.38 -16.48
CA LEU A 379 -2.54 -22.42 -15.89
C LEU A 379 -1.80 -21.32 -15.13
N ARG A 380 -0.81 -21.71 -14.31
CA ARG A 380 0.03 -20.78 -13.54
C ARG A 380 0.70 -19.77 -14.46
N ASP A 381 1.36 -20.24 -15.53
CA ASP A 381 2.11 -19.40 -16.45
C ASP A 381 1.17 -18.48 -17.27
N GLN A 382 -0.01 -18.99 -17.66
CA GLN A 382 -1.05 -18.19 -18.32
C GLN A 382 -1.58 -17.08 -17.39
N MET A 383 -1.90 -17.39 -16.14
CA MET A 383 -2.35 -16.40 -15.17
C MET A 383 -1.28 -15.35 -14.88
N GLY A 384 -0.02 -15.77 -14.75
CA GLY A 384 1.11 -14.87 -14.54
C GLY A 384 1.28 -13.90 -15.72
N ALA A 385 1.25 -14.40 -16.95
CA ALA A 385 1.34 -13.59 -18.16
C ALA A 385 0.16 -12.60 -18.28
N ALA A 386 -1.08 -13.06 -18.02
CA ALA A 386 -2.27 -12.22 -18.01
C ALA A 386 -2.20 -11.13 -16.93
N GLY A 387 -1.69 -11.48 -15.72
CA GLY A 387 -1.46 -10.53 -14.63
C GLY A 387 -0.50 -9.42 -15.02
N ARG A 388 0.65 -9.75 -15.60
CA ARG A 388 1.61 -8.77 -16.08
C ARG A 388 1.03 -7.88 -17.18
N ALA A 389 0.37 -8.47 -18.19
CA ALA A 389 -0.27 -7.71 -19.26
C ALA A 389 -1.28 -6.69 -18.72
N ARG A 390 -2.12 -7.10 -17.74
CA ARG A 390 -3.06 -6.21 -17.07
C ARG A 390 -2.35 -5.09 -16.32
N THR A 391 -1.28 -5.40 -15.60
CA THR A 391 -0.50 -4.43 -14.84
C THR A 391 0.09 -3.36 -15.76
N LEU A 392 0.72 -3.75 -16.85
CA LEU A 392 1.29 -2.85 -17.85
C LEU A 392 0.21 -1.98 -18.52
N ALA A 393 -0.97 -2.55 -18.76
CA ALA A 393 -2.06 -1.84 -19.44
C ALA A 393 -2.76 -0.80 -18.54
N HIS A 394 -2.80 -1.01 -17.20
CA HIS A 394 -3.70 -0.23 -16.34
C HIS A 394 -3.07 0.40 -15.11
N PHE A 395 -1.93 -0.11 -14.61
CA PHE A 395 -1.43 0.18 -13.27
C PHE A 395 0.03 0.66 -13.23
N THR A 396 0.55 1.24 -14.32
CA THR A 396 1.88 1.88 -14.29
C THR A 396 1.76 3.27 -13.66
N TRP A 397 2.78 3.69 -12.91
CA TRP A 397 2.78 5.02 -12.28
C TRP A 397 2.70 6.16 -13.29
N GLU A 398 3.23 5.98 -14.50
CA GLU A 398 3.10 6.96 -15.59
C GLU A 398 1.62 7.21 -15.94
N ARG A 399 0.84 6.13 -16.07
CA ARG A 399 -0.61 6.24 -16.33
C ARG A 399 -1.36 6.86 -15.18
N VAL A 400 -1.03 6.47 -13.95
CA VAL A 400 -1.64 7.02 -12.73
C VAL A 400 -1.39 8.52 -12.64
N ALA A 401 -0.14 8.96 -12.82
CA ALA A 401 0.20 10.38 -12.81
C ALA A 401 -0.53 11.16 -13.90
N GLY A 402 -0.64 10.60 -15.11
CA GLY A 402 -1.41 11.21 -16.19
C GLY A 402 -2.92 11.27 -15.96
N GLN A 403 -3.48 10.44 -15.05
CA GLN A 403 -4.89 10.52 -14.65
C GLN A 403 -5.11 11.50 -13.50
N VAL A 404 -4.10 11.71 -12.66
CA VAL A 404 -4.15 12.66 -11.54
C VAL A 404 -3.96 14.10 -12.03
N ALA A 405 -3.09 14.33 -13.02
CA ALA A 405 -2.83 15.62 -13.67
C ALA A 405 -4.00 16.07 -14.55
#